data_e88a78501c07b6efc9bd3b7e1f88d8d0
#
_entry.id   e88a78501c07b6efc9bd3b7e1f88d8d0
#
_cell.length_a   1.000
_cell.length_b   1.000
_cell.length_c   1.000
_cell.angle_alpha   90.00
_cell.angle_beta   90.00
_cell.angle_gamma   90.00
#
_symmetry.space_group_name_H-M   'P 1'
#
loop_
_entity.id
_entity.type
_entity.pdbx_description
1 polymer ?
#
loop_
_entity_poly.entity_id
_entity_poly.type
_entity_poly.pdbx_seq_one_letter_code
_entity_poly.pdbx_strand_id
1 'polypeptide(L)'
;MKVLSAQQMRDLEQTAVDNGATYIKLMEKAGTAAAEALIKYGAESKKVVIICGKGNNGGDGYVIGRVLKKYNCKVDIIRLGEPRTTDSKLNAEKAIKLDIAMVNFPEDKETAFELIKNADYIVDAVYGIGFRGALDENTAEIAKFVNTSKAFVMAVDIPSGVGCDDGSVKGECFKANLTVTFTTLKPAHILYPSMDYCGKTEVASVGISDELINLSEYIMQTTDEFLGEKLLPERKISSNKGTFGTLLAVVGSYGMAGAAIMCGKAAQRSGAGLVNIALPKSIYPIVAGKLIEAVFTPLAEKNGISSAEAVSYTHLTLPTNSLV
;
A
#
# COMPACT_ATOMS: atom_id res chain seq x y z
N MET A 1 4.83 -4.96 -9.00
CA MET A 1 3.39 -5.32 -8.80
C MET A 1 2.51 -4.13 -9.16
N LYS A 2 1.36 -4.36 -9.85
CA LYS A 2 0.38 -3.30 -10.15
C LYS A 2 -0.34 -2.82 -8.88
N VAL A 3 -0.74 -1.55 -8.89
CA VAL A 3 -1.52 -0.92 -7.83
C VAL A 3 -2.81 -0.41 -8.46
N LEU A 4 -3.94 -0.91 -7.99
CA LEU A 4 -5.26 -0.63 -8.56
C LEU A 4 -6.08 0.27 -7.65
N SER A 5 -6.81 1.21 -8.25
CA SER A 5 -7.83 1.98 -7.53
C SER A 5 -9.01 1.10 -7.13
N ALA A 6 -9.86 1.62 -6.23
CA ALA A 6 -11.09 0.93 -5.82
C ALA A 6 -12.01 0.61 -7.01
N GLN A 7 -12.06 1.49 -8.02
CA GLN A 7 -12.86 1.25 -9.23
C GLN A 7 -12.22 0.17 -10.10
N GLN A 8 -10.92 0.27 -10.38
CA GLN A 8 -10.20 -0.73 -11.17
C GLN A 8 -10.25 -2.12 -10.55
N MET A 9 -10.23 -2.19 -9.20
CA MET A 9 -10.38 -3.46 -8.48
C MET A 9 -11.77 -4.07 -8.69
N ARG A 10 -12.84 -3.25 -8.60
CA ARG A 10 -14.21 -3.70 -8.90
C ARG A 10 -14.39 -4.17 -10.34
N ASP A 11 -13.81 -3.44 -11.30
CA ASP A 11 -13.88 -3.78 -12.73
C ASP A 11 -13.15 -5.11 -13.00
N LEU A 12 -12.01 -5.34 -12.33
CA LEU A 12 -11.27 -6.59 -12.41
C LEU A 12 -12.06 -7.77 -11.80
N GLU A 13 -12.71 -7.57 -10.65
CA GLU A 13 -13.57 -8.57 -10.03
C GLU A 13 -14.79 -8.90 -10.91
N GLN A 14 -15.42 -7.88 -11.50
CA GLN A 14 -16.52 -8.09 -12.45
C GLN A 14 -16.05 -8.87 -13.68
N THR A 15 -14.89 -8.50 -14.25
CA THR A 15 -14.30 -9.25 -15.36
C THR A 15 -14.04 -10.71 -15.00
N ALA A 16 -13.58 -10.98 -13.79
CA ALA A 16 -13.40 -12.36 -13.32
C ALA A 16 -14.73 -13.11 -13.20
N VAL A 17 -15.79 -12.42 -12.76
CA VAL A 17 -17.14 -13.01 -12.67
C VAL A 17 -17.70 -13.29 -14.07
N ASP A 18 -17.54 -12.39 -15.02
CA ASP A 18 -17.95 -12.57 -16.43
C ASP A 18 -17.20 -13.76 -17.07
N ASN A 19 -16.00 -14.09 -16.58
CA ASN A 19 -15.22 -15.26 -16.97
C ASN A 19 -15.48 -16.51 -16.10
N GLY A 20 -16.60 -16.55 -15.37
CA GLY A 20 -17.08 -17.75 -14.67
C GLY A 20 -16.73 -17.87 -13.19
N ALA A 21 -16.10 -16.86 -12.58
CA ALA A 21 -16.01 -16.76 -11.13
C ALA A 21 -17.39 -16.40 -10.55
N THR A 22 -17.51 -16.43 -9.20
CA THR A 22 -18.67 -15.89 -8.50
C THR A 22 -18.19 -15.09 -7.29
N TYR A 23 -18.89 -14.00 -6.96
CA TYR A 23 -18.51 -13.18 -5.81
C TYR A 23 -18.43 -13.98 -4.52
N ILE A 24 -19.35 -14.91 -4.29
CA ILE A 24 -19.32 -15.77 -3.10
C ILE A 24 -18.07 -16.67 -3.04
N LYS A 25 -17.55 -17.15 -4.18
CA LYS A 25 -16.31 -17.92 -4.22
C LYS A 25 -15.08 -17.03 -4.02
N LEU A 26 -15.10 -15.81 -4.57
CA LEU A 26 -14.02 -14.83 -4.32
C LEU A 26 -13.96 -14.48 -2.83
N MET A 27 -15.11 -14.20 -2.19
CA MET A 27 -15.21 -13.94 -0.76
C MET A 27 -14.73 -15.13 0.08
N GLU A 28 -15.13 -16.36 -0.28
CA GLU A 28 -14.67 -17.57 0.44
C GLU A 28 -13.14 -17.73 0.37
N LYS A 29 -12.53 -17.47 -0.81
CA LYS A 29 -11.07 -17.49 -0.98
C LYS A 29 -10.38 -16.36 -0.22
N ALA A 30 -10.93 -15.14 -0.28
CA ALA A 30 -10.41 -13.97 0.42
C ALA A 30 -10.36 -14.20 1.94
N GLY A 31 -11.49 -14.56 2.53
CA GLY A 31 -11.56 -14.85 3.96
C GLY A 31 -10.70 -16.04 4.38
N THR A 32 -10.61 -17.10 3.54
CA THR A 32 -9.72 -18.22 3.81
C THR A 32 -8.26 -17.80 3.82
N ALA A 33 -7.82 -17.08 2.80
CA ALA A 33 -6.43 -16.61 2.70
C ALA A 33 -6.06 -15.67 3.86
N ALA A 34 -6.98 -14.78 4.26
CA ALA A 34 -6.77 -13.89 5.40
C ALA A 34 -6.68 -14.67 6.73
N ALA A 35 -7.53 -15.68 6.92
CA ALA A 35 -7.45 -16.54 8.10
C ALA A 35 -6.14 -17.33 8.16
N GLU A 36 -5.72 -17.92 7.05
CA GLU A 36 -4.44 -18.64 6.94
C GLU A 36 -3.24 -17.72 7.17
N ALA A 37 -3.30 -16.48 6.68
CA ALA A 37 -2.29 -15.48 7.00
C ALA A 37 -2.23 -15.26 8.53
N LEU A 38 -3.36 -15.06 9.20
CA LEU A 38 -3.39 -14.85 10.64
C LEU A 38 -2.84 -16.05 11.42
N ILE A 39 -3.09 -17.28 10.96
CA ILE A 39 -2.50 -18.50 11.55
C ILE A 39 -0.98 -18.51 11.43
N LYS A 40 -0.41 -18.08 10.30
CA LYS A 40 1.06 -17.92 10.15
C LYS A 40 1.66 -16.93 11.15
N TYR A 41 0.86 -16.00 11.64
CA TYR A 41 1.23 -15.04 12.71
C TYR A 41 0.93 -15.59 14.12
N GLY A 42 0.59 -16.84 14.27
CA GLY A 42 0.50 -17.54 15.57
C GLY A 42 -0.89 -17.53 16.20
N ALA A 43 -1.95 -17.30 15.44
CA ALA A 43 -3.32 -17.24 15.97
C ALA A 43 -3.93 -18.61 16.31
N GLU A 44 -3.29 -19.72 15.95
CA GLU A 44 -3.80 -21.07 16.25
C GLU A 44 -4.08 -21.25 17.74
N SER A 45 -5.26 -21.77 18.07
CA SER A 45 -5.74 -21.98 19.45
C SER A 45 -5.84 -20.73 20.32
N LYS A 46 -5.85 -19.52 19.71
CA LYS A 46 -5.95 -18.24 20.40
C LYS A 46 -7.37 -17.69 20.43
N LYS A 47 -7.56 -16.61 21.22
CA LYS A 47 -8.80 -15.84 21.25
C LYS A 47 -8.76 -14.79 20.14
N VAL A 48 -9.69 -14.90 19.19
CA VAL A 48 -9.79 -14.00 18.05
C VAL A 48 -11.14 -13.29 18.08
N VAL A 49 -11.11 -11.97 18.08
CA VAL A 49 -12.31 -11.13 17.95
C VAL A 49 -12.33 -10.54 16.55
N ILE A 50 -13.45 -10.73 15.84
CA ILE A 50 -13.62 -10.22 14.48
C ILE A 50 -14.70 -9.13 14.50
N ILE A 51 -14.35 -7.94 14.02
CA ILE A 51 -15.28 -6.81 13.94
C ILE A 51 -15.81 -6.75 12.52
N CYS A 52 -17.07 -7.11 12.34
CA CYS A 52 -17.70 -7.21 11.03
C CYS A 52 -18.57 -5.99 10.72
N GLY A 53 -18.30 -5.35 9.57
CA GLY A 53 -19.16 -4.33 8.99
C GLY A 53 -20.38 -4.92 8.26
N LYS A 54 -21.22 -4.03 7.72
CA LYS A 54 -22.49 -4.39 7.04
C LYS A 54 -22.30 -4.87 5.58
N GLY A 55 -21.12 -4.61 4.98
CA GLY A 55 -20.81 -4.86 3.57
C GLY A 55 -20.08 -6.17 3.32
N ASN A 56 -19.46 -6.26 2.14
CA ASN A 56 -18.71 -7.45 1.73
C ASN A 56 -17.48 -7.72 2.59
N ASN A 57 -16.80 -6.66 3.07
CA ASN A 57 -15.66 -6.83 3.99
C ASN A 57 -16.08 -7.55 5.28
N GLY A 58 -17.29 -7.23 5.81
CA GLY A 58 -17.90 -8.02 6.89
C GLY A 58 -18.17 -9.46 6.49
N GLY A 59 -18.54 -9.70 5.24
CA GLY A 59 -18.68 -11.02 4.64
C GLY A 59 -17.39 -11.83 4.72
N ASP A 60 -16.26 -11.22 4.35
CA ASP A 60 -14.92 -11.82 4.50
C ASP A 60 -14.63 -12.13 5.97
N GLY A 61 -15.01 -11.25 6.90
CA GLY A 61 -14.89 -11.46 8.34
C GLY A 61 -15.63 -12.71 8.83
N TYR A 62 -16.86 -12.96 8.36
CA TYR A 62 -17.59 -14.20 8.69
C TYR A 62 -16.90 -15.44 8.13
N VAL A 63 -16.33 -15.36 6.93
CA VAL A 63 -15.53 -16.47 6.37
C VAL A 63 -14.30 -16.72 7.25
N ILE A 64 -13.56 -15.67 7.61
CA ILE A 64 -12.39 -15.76 8.49
C ILE A 64 -12.76 -16.47 9.78
N GLY A 65 -13.86 -16.08 10.43
CA GLY A 65 -14.32 -16.71 11.66
C GLY A 65 -14.57 -18.21 11.52
N ARG A 66 -15.23 -18.62 10.45
CA ARG A 66 -15.51 -20.03 10.15
C ARG A 66 -14.22 -20.84 9.91
N VAL A 67 -13.25 -20.24 9.22
CA VAL A 67 -11.97 -20.89 8.94
C VAL A 67 -11.14 -21.02 10.22
N LEU A 68 -11.03 -19.97 11.02
CA LEU A 68 -10.27 -19.96 12.28
C LEU A 68 -10.81 -20.99 13.30
N LYS A 69 -12.11 -21.26 13.31
CA LYS A 69 -12.69 -22.36 14.12
C LYS A 69 -12.06 -23.71 13.80
N LYS A 70 -11.67 -23.98 12.55
CA LYS A 70 -10.99 -25.21 12.14
C LYS A 70 -9.57 -25.33 12.71
N TYR A 71 -8.98 -24.21 13.10
CA TYR A 71 -7.66 -24.11 13.73
C TYR A 71 -7.77 -24.00 15.27
N ASN A 72 -8.89 -24.45 15.85
CA ASN A 72 -9.16 -24.44 17.29
C ASN A 72 -9.13 -23.04 17.94
N CYS A 73 -9.28 -21.97 17.17
CA CYS A 73 -9.40 -20.63 17.72
C CYS A 73 -10.72 -20.46 18.47
N LYS A 74 -10.70 -19.69 19.57
CA LYS A 74 -11.91 -19.18 20.20
C LYS A 74 -12.31 -17.90 19.47
N VAL A 75 -13.36 -17.98 18.67
CA VAL A 75 -13.77 -16.88 17.79
C VAL A 75 -15.05 -16.25 18.33
N ASP A 76 -15.03 -14.94 18.53
CA ASP A 76 -16.18 -14.10 18.81
C ASP A 76 -16.29 -13.03 17.70
N ILE A 77 -17.53 -12.70 17.29
CA ILE A 77 -17.78 -11.68 16.26
C ILE A 77 -18.53 -10.51 16.87
N ILE A 78 -18.01 -9.30 16.66
CA ILE A 78 -18.71 -8.04 16.98
C ILE A 78 -19.29 -7.51 15.67
N ARG A 79 -20.61 -7.34 15.60
CA ARG A 79 -21.30 -6.82 14.42
C ARG A 79 -21.60 -5.33 14.59
N LEU A 80 -21.20 -4.53 13.60
CA LEU A 80 -21.55 -3.11 13.52
C LEU A 80 -22.88 -2.91 12.73
N GLY A 81 -23.80 -3.84 12.92
CA GLY A 81 -25.13 -3.91 12.31
C GLY A 81 -25.32 -5.10 11.39
N GLU A 82 -26.54 -5.27 10.90
CA GLU A 82 -26.93 -6.42 10.09
C GLU A 82 -26.26 -6.43 8.71
N PRO A 83 -25.83 -7.62 8.21
CA PRO A 83 -25.28 -7.78 6.87
C PRO A 83 -26.26 -7.31 5.79
N ARG A 84 -25.79 -6.55 4.81
CA ARG A 84 -26.62 -5.99 3.74
C ARG A 84 -26.56 -6.74 2.43
N THR A 85 -25.36 -7.24 2.05
CA THR A 85 -25.18 -7.95 0.78
C THR A 85 -25.59 -9.42 0.91
N THR A 86 -26.01 -10.03 -0.20
CA THR A 86 -26.43 -11.43 -0.24
C THR A 86 -25.35 -12.36 0.27
N ASP A 87 -24.11 -12.14 -0.20
CA ASP A 87 -22.98 -12.98 0.15
C ASP A 87 -22.57 -12.84 1.63
N SER A 88 -22.63 -11.61 2.17
CA SER A 88 -22.39 -11.35 3.59
C SER A 88 -23.45 -12.01 4.47
N LYS A 89 -24.73 -11.92 4.11
CA LYS A 89 -25.84 -12.59 4.82
C LYS A 89 -25.64 -14.11 4.87
N LEU A 90 -25.36 -14.71 3.71
CA LEU A 90 -25.11 -16.15 3.61
C LEU A 90 -23.94 -16.59 4.47
N ASN A 91 -22.86 -15.82 4.53
CA ASN A 91 -21.70 -16.16 5.34
C ASN A 91 -21.93 -15.93 6.84
N ALA A 92 -22.74 -14.93 7.22
CA ALA A 92 -23.20 -14.75 8.60
C ALA A 92 -24.05 -15.96 9.08
N GLU A 93 -25.01 -16.41 8.26
CA GLU A 93 -25.81 -17.62 8.56
C GLU A 93 -24.93 -18.88 8.72
N LYS A 94 -23.93 -19.04 7.86
CA LYS A 94 -22.99 -20.15 7.99
C LYS A 94 -22.16 -20.08 9.28
N ALA A 95 -21.80 -18.85 9.70
CA ALA A 95 -21.06 -18.65 10.94
C ALA A 95 -21.92 -18.95 12.18
N ILE A 96 -23.20 -18.56 12.16
CA ILE A 96 -24.19 -18.91 13.20
C ILE A 96 -24.34 -20.44 13.33
N LYS A 97 -24.42 -21.14 12.19
CA LYS A 97 -24.54 -22.63 12.19
C LYS A 97 -23.31 -23.34 12.76
N LEU A 98 -22.19 -22.65 12.91
CA LEU A 98 -20.97 -23.15 13.57
C LEU A 98 -20.85 -22.68 15.03
N ASP A 99 -21.94 -22.19 15.62
CA ASP A 99 -21.98 -21.70 17.01
C ASP A 99 -20.89 -20.66 17.30
N ILE A 100 -20.65 -19.74 16.36
CA ILE A 100 -19.79 -18.59 16.61
C ILE A 100 -20.63 -17.53 17.32
N ALA A 101 -20.17 -17.15 18.52
CA ALA A 101 -20.86 -16.13 19.31
C ALA A 101 -20.81 -14.77 18.59
N MET A 102 -21.94 -14.06 18.59
CA MET A 102 -22.08 -12.74 17.95
C MET A 102 -22.63 -11.73 18.93
N VAL A 103 -22.00 -10.58 19.00
CA VAL A 103 -22.37 -9.43 19.84
C VAL A 103 -22.68 -8.25 18.94
N ASN A 104 -23.75 -7.53 19.19
CA ASN A 104 -24.13 -6.35 18.41
C ASN A 104 -23.57 -5.08 19.07
N PHE A 105 -22.94 -4.24 18.29
CA PHE A 105 -22.46 -2.94 18.75
C PHE A 105 -23.25 -1.82 18.03
N PRO A 106 -23.79 -0.83 18.72
CA PRO A 106 -23.47 -0.45 20.12
C PRO A 106 -24.37 -1.08 21.20
N GLU A 107 -25.35 -1.93 20.87
CA GLU A 107 -26.36 -2.44 21.80
C GLU A 107 -25.73 -3.16 23.00
N ASP A 108 -24.73 -4.04 22.73
CA ASP A 108 -24.00 -4.84 23.73
C ASP A 108 -22.58 -4.30 23.97
N LYS A 109 -22.45 -2.99 24.09
CA LYS A 109 -21.16 -2.27 24.10
C LYS A 109 -20.19 -2.78 25.16
N GLU A 110 -20.66 -3.02 26.40
CA GLU A 110 -19.82 -3.50 27.49
C GLU A 110 -19.24 -4.87 27.18
N THR A 111 -20.05 -5.79 26.65
CA THR A 111 -19.61 -7.11 26.23
C THR A 111 -18.58 -7.01 25.09
N ALA A 112 -18.82 -6.15 24.09
CA ALA A 112 -17.91 -5.95 22.98
C ALA A 112 -16.54 -5.45 23.45
N PHE A 113 -16.50 -4.49 24.37
CA PHE A 113 -15.24 -3.99 24.94
C PHE A 113 -14.51 -5.01 25.80
N GLU A 114 -15.24 -5.83 26.55
CA GLU A 114 -14.66 -6.92 27.33
C GLU A 114 -14.03 -8.00 26.39
N LEU A 115 -14.68 -8.31 25.29
CA LEU A 115 -14.13 -9.22 24.28
C LEU A 115 -12.83 -8.66 23.68
N ILE A 116 -12.81 -7.38 23.26
CA ILE A 116 -11.62 -6.72 22.70
C ILE A 116 -10.46 -6.72 23.70
N LYS A 117 -10.75 -6.38 24.97
CA LYS A 117 -9.75 -6.35 26.03
C LYS A 117 -9.07 -7.69 26.28
N ASN A 118 -9.81 -8.79 26.13
CA ASN A 118 -9.33 -10.16 26.37
C ASN A 118 -8.89 -10.90 25.12
N ALA A 119 -8.90 -10.25 23.94
CA ALA A 119 -8.49 -10.85 22.68
C ALA A 119 -6.96 -10.95 22.57
N ASP A 120 -6.47 -12.05 22.03
CA ASP A 120 -5.08 -12.19 21.58
C ASP A 120 -4.91 -11.55 20.20
N TYR A 121 -5.93 -11.70 19.33
CA TYR A 121 -5.99 -11.19 17.98
C TYR A 121 -7.32 -10.48 17.72
N ILE A 122 -7.25 -9.40 16.96
CA ILE A 122 -8.44 -8.67 16.48
C ILE A 122 -8.39 -8.59 14.96
N VAL A 123 -9.52 -8.83 14.31
CA VAL A 123 -9.66 -8.70 12.86
C VAL A 123 -10.59 -7.52 12.58
N ASP A 124 -10.06 -6.50 11.92
CA ASP A 124 -10.84 -5.41 11.34
C ASP A 124 -11.38 -5.83 9.97
N ALA A 125 -12.65 -6.17 9.93
CA ALA A 125 -13.42 -6.52 8.74
C ALA A 125 -14.63 -5.58 8.57
N VAL A 126 -14.47 -4.28 8.87
CA VAL A 126 -15.56 -3.32 8.82
C VAL A 126 -15.72 -2.74 7.42
N TYR A 127 -14.68 -2.08 6.90
CA TYR A 127 -14.68 -1.44 5.59
C TYR A 127 -13.44 -1.84 4.79
N GLY A 128 -13.59 -2.06 3.47
CA GLY A 128 -12.51 -2.28 2.51
C GLY A 128 -12.47 -1.14 1.48
N ILE A 129 -12.20 -1.46 0.21
CA ILE A 129 -12.02 -0.50 -0.91
C ILE A 129 -13.21 0.46 -1.12
N GLY A 130 -14.37 0.17 -0.58
CA GLY A 130 -15.57 1.00 -0.72
C GLY A 130 -15.66 2.17 0.26
N PHE A 131 -14.78 2.26 1.25
CA PHE A 131 -14.85 3.29 2.27
C PHE A 131 -14.52 4.68 1.72
N ARG A 132 -15.27 5.68 2.19
CA ARG A 132 -15.06 7.10 1.88
C ARG A 132 -15.45 7.97 3.07
N GLY A 133 -14.67 9.00 3.31
CA GLY A 133 -14.98 10.00 4.36
C GLY A 133 -14.33 9.67 5.70
N ALA A 134 -15.10 9.80 6.77
CA ALA A 134 -14.70 9.48 8.15
C ALA A 134 -15.57 8.34 8.69
N LEU A 135 -15.08 7.61 9.69
CA LEU A 135 -15.87 6.60 10.40
C LEU A 135 -17.05 7.28 11.10
N ASP A 136 -18.19 6.61 11.15
CA ASP A 136 -19.30 7.02 12.02
C ASP A 136 -18.90 6.90 13.50
N GLU A 137 -19.65 7.56 14.37
CA GLU A 137 -19.32 7.71 15.79
C GLU A 137 -19.09 6.34 16.49
N ASN A 138 -19.96 5.37 16.24
CA ASN A 138 -19.87 4.04 16.83
C ASN A 138 -18.63 3.28 16.32
N THR A 139 -18.39 3.34 15.01
CA THR A 139 -17.20 2.70 14.42
C THR A 139 -15.91 3.37 14.86
N ALA A 140 -15.90 4.69 14.99
CA ALA A 140 -14.74 5.45 15.50
C ALA A 140 -14.45 5.10 16.96
N GLU A 141 -15.47 4.94 17.80
CA GLU A 141 -15.32 4.58 19.20
C GLU A 141 -14.68 3.19 19.35
N ILE A 142 -15.16 2.19 18.60
CA ILE A 142 -14.60 0.84 18.65
C ILE A 142 -13.16 0.81 18.10
N ALA A 143 -12.89 1.56 17.01
CA ALA A 143 -11.53 1.69 16.47
C ALA A 143 -10.55 2.28 17.51
N LYS A 144 -10.95 3.35 18.20
CA LYS A 144 -10.17 3.97 19.27
C LYS A 144 -9.88 2.98 20.39
N PHE A 145 -10.87 2.17 20.77
CA PHE A 145 -10.68 1.17 21.82
C PHE A 145 -9.74 0.05 21.37
N VAL A 146 -9.89 -0.46 20.15
CA VAL A 146 -8.99 -1.45 19.54
C VAL A 146 -7.55 -0.94 19.51
N ASN A 147 -7.34 0.31 19.11
CA ASN A 147 -6.01 0.92 19.02
C ASN A 147 -5.30 1.04 20.40
N THR A 148 -6.04 0.97 21.52
CA THR A 148 -5.47 0.93 22.86
C THR A 148 -5.23 -0.50 23.38
N SER A 149 -5.72 -1.52 22.68
CA SER A 149 -5.57 -2.92 23.08
C SER A 149 -4.13 -3.40 22.88
N LYS A 150 -3.79 -4.53 23.52
CA LYS A 150 -2.51 -5.23 23.32
C LYS A 150 -2.60 -6.33 22.27
N ALA A 151 -3.78 -6.55 21.70
CA ALA A 151 -4.02 -7.59 20.72
C ALA A 151 -3.25 -7.31 19.42
N PHE A 152 -2.88 -8.37 18.71
CA PHE A 152 -2.38 -8.24 17.34
C PHE A 152 -3.57 -7.93 16.42
N VAL A 153 -3.54 -6.81 15.73
CA VAL A 153 -4.63 -6.35 14.86
C VAL A 153 -4.32 -6.66 13.40
N MET A 154 -5.21 -7.39 12.74
CA MET A 154 -5.19 -7.62 11.29
C MET A 154 -6.34 -6.87 10.62
N ALA A 155 -6.04 -6.07 9.61
CA ALA A 155 -7.05 -5.46 8.75
C ALA A 155 -7.28 -6.34 7.51
N VAL A 156 -8.55 -6.48 7.15
CA VAL A 156 -8.99 -7.16 5.93
C VAL A 156 -9.08 -6.14 4.80
N ASP A 157 -8.32 -6.35 3.77
CA ASP A 157 -8.18 -5.53 2.58
C ASP A 157 -7.52 -4.16 2.86
N ILE A 158 -8.13 -3.29 3.65
CA ILE A 158 -7.63 -1.95 4.01
C ILE A 158 -8.06 -1.66 5.45
N PRO A 159 -7.23 -1.03 6.30
CA PRO A 159 -7.67 -0.62 7.63
C PRO A 159 -8.89 0.31 7.55
N SER A 160 -9.91 0.01 8.33
CA SER A 160 -11.17 0.77 8.30
C SER A 160 -10.95 2.21 8.77
N GLY A 161 -11.46 3.16 8.02
CA GLY A 161 -11.24 4.60 8.23
C GLY A 161 -10.21 5.23 7.28
N VAL A 162 -9.55 4.40 6.45
CA VAL A 162 -8.56 4.84 5.46
C VAL A 162 -9.18 4.92 4.06
N GLY A 163 -8.91 6.01 3.34
CA GLY A 163 -9.31 6.19 1.94
C GLY A 163 -8.48 5.31 1.00
N CYS A 164 -9.15 4.45 0.20
CA CYS A 164 -8.51 3.50 -0.70
C CYS A 164 -7.62 4.17 -1.75
N ASP A 165 -8.13 5.20 -2.41
CA ASP A 165 -7.55 5.75 -3.64
C ASP A 165 -6.56 6.87 -3.40
N ASP A 166 -6.66 7.57 -2.28
CA ASP A 166 -5.86 8.74 -1.94
C ASP A 166 -5.03 8.58 -0.65
N GLY A 167 -5.20 7.47 0.06
CA GLY A 167 -4.54 7.25 1.35
C GLY A 167 -4.95 8.24 2.44
N SER A 168 -6.07 8.94 2.27
CA SER A 168 -6.54 9.92 3.25
C SER A 168 -7.03 9.26 4.55
N VAL A 169 -6.79 9.94 5.68
CA VAL A 169 -7.30 9.58 7.00
C VAL A 169 -7.99 10.81 7.57
N LYS A 170 -9.33 10.75 7.67
CA LYS A 170 -10.18 11.90 8.04
C LYS A 170 -10.79 11.76 9.44
N GLY A 171 -10.06 11.27 10.39
CA GLY A 171 -10.52 11.05 11.76
C GLY A 171 -9.91 9.79 12.35
N GLU A 172 -10.67 9.13 13.23
CA GLU A 172 -10.24 7.83 13.78
C GLU A 172 -10.22 6.77 12.67
N CYS A 173 -9.28 5.85 12.79
CA CYS A 173 -9.18 4.67 11.95
C CYS A 173 -8.55 3.52 12.73
N PHE A 174 -8.72 2.30 12.27
CA PHE A 174 -8.03 1.14 12.83
C PHE A 174 -6.55 1.19 12.47
N LYS A 175 -5.70 0.83 13.43
CA LYS A 175 -4.27 0.68 13.21
C LYS A 175 -3.90 -0.79 13.25
N ALA A 176 -3.52 -1.34 12.10
CA ALA A 176 -3.19 -2.74 11.96
C ALA A 176 -1.70 -3.02 12.21
N ASN A 177 -1.39 -4.21 12.70
CA ASN A 177 -0.06 -4.80 12.66
C ASN A 177 0.19 -5.50 11.32
N LEU A 178 -0.88 -6.04 10.72
CA LEU A 178 -0.89 -6.75 9.45
C LEU A 178 -2.11 -6.31 8.65
N THR A 179 -1.94 -6.01 7.37
CA THR A 179 -3.05 -5.88 6.43
C THR A 179 -2.95 -6.98 5.40
N VAL A 180 -4.01 -7.78 5.25
CA VAL A 180 -4.11 -8.78 4.19
C VAL A 180 -5.03 -8.22 3.12
N THR A 181 -4.44 -7.80 2.01
CA THR A 181 -5.17 -7.29 0.86
C THR A 181 -5.25 -8.33 -0.25
N PHE A 182 -6.22 -8.21 -1.15
CA PHE A 182 -6.52 -9.24 -2.13
C PHE A 182 -6.10 -8.82 -3.54
N THR A 183 -5.58 -9.78 -4.29
CA THR A 183 -5.22 -9.67 -5.71
C THR A 183 -4.06 -8.74 -6.00
N THR A 184 -4.15 -7.46 -5.61
CA THR A 184 -3.12 -6.43 -5.84
C THR A 184 -3.08 -5.44 -4.67
N LEU A 185 -2.01 -4.64 -4.61
CA LEU A 185 -1.97 -3.47 -3.74
C LEU A 185 -2.98 -2.40 -4.20
N LYS A 186 -3.41 -1.56 -3.26
CA LYS A 186 -4.19 -0.34 -3.49
C LYS A 186 -3.34 0.87 -3.06
N PRO A 187 -3.66 2.09 -3.53
CA PRO A 187 -2.92 3.30 -3.13
C PRO A 187 -2.77 3.46 -1.62
N ALA A 188 -3.80 3.12 -0.85
CA ALA A 188 -3.79 3.14 0.60
C ALA A 188 -2.61 2.40 1.25
N HIS A 189 -2.09 1.35 0.62
CA HIS A 189 -0.99 0.55 1.16
C HIS A 189 0.39 1.17 0.97
N ILE A 190 0.51 2.17 0.08
CA ILE A 190 1.80 2.75 -0.34
C ILE A 190 1.86 4.27 -0.24
N LEU A 191 0.73 4.94 0.02
CA LEU A 191 0.67 6.38 0.21
C LEU A 191 0.60 6.75 1.69
N TYR A 192 1.18 7.88 2.05
CA TYR A 192 1.00 8.49 3.35
C TYR A 192 -0.25 9.40 3.36
N PRO A 193 -0.96 9.50 4.51
CA PRO A 193 -0.65 8.89 5.82
C PRO A 193 -1.13 7.44 6.01
N SER A 194 -1.89 6.88 5.11
CA SER A 194 -2.53 5.55 5.25
C SER A 194 -1.55 4.41 5.51
N MET A 195 -0.36 4.46 4.90
CA MET A 195 0.67 3.45 5.08
C MET A 195 1.07 3.23 6.56
N ASP A 196 1.01 4.28 7.38
CA ASP A 196 1.31 4.20 8.83
C ASP A 196 0.28 3.38 9.62
N TYR A 197 -0.89 3.13 9.04
CA TYR A 197 -1.98 2.37 9.65
C TYR A 197 -2.08 0.93 9.14
N CYS A 198 -1.44 0.62 8.00
CA CYS A 198 -1.52 -0.71 7.38
C CYS A 198 -0.64 -1.76 8.08
N GLY A 199 0.39 -1.35 8.82
CA GLY A 199 1.40 -2.27 9.32
C GLY A 199 2.09 -3.02 8.17
N LYS A 200 2.43 -4.28 8.36
CA LYS A 200 2.93 -5.10 7.26
C LYS A 200 1.79 -5.44 6.31
N THR A 201 1.96 -5.19 5.02
CA THR A 201 0.95 -5.53 4.01
C THR A 201 1.32 -6.81 3.26
N GLU A 202 0.40 -7.76 3.22
CA GLU A 202 0.51 -9.00 2.44
C GLU A 202 -0.59 -9.08 1.40
N VAL A 203 -0.22 -9.43 0.16
CA VAL A 203 -1.17 -9.59 -0.94
C VAL A 203 -1.51 -11.07 -1.08
N ALA A 204 -2.79 -11.40 -0.90
CA ALA A 204 -3.30 -12.75 -1.04
C ALA A 204 -4.02 -12.94 -2.38
N SER A 205 -3.80 -14.09 -3.02
CA SER A 205 -4.53 -14.46 -4.22
C SER A 205 -5.93 -14.96 -3.87
N VAL A 206 -6.94 -14.43 -4.54
CA VAL A 206 -8.33 -14.91 -4.44
C VAL A 206 -8.76 -15.73 -5.66
N GLY A 207 -7.79 -16.05 -6.54
CA GLY A 207 -8.01 -16.89 -7.72
C GLY A 207 -8.48 -16.12 -8.94
N ILE A 208 -8.26 -14.82 -8.99
CA ILE A 208 -8.26 -14.05 -10.24
C ILE A 208 -6.95 -14.39 -10.96
N SER A 209 -7.01 -14.72 -12.25
CA SER A 209 -5.82 -15.16 -12.98
C SER A 209 -4.82 -14.02 -13.21
N ASP A 210 -3.54 -14.37 -13.23
CA ASP A 210 -2.47 -13.42 -13.53
C ASP A 210 -2.64 -12.77 -14.92
N GLU A 211 -3.26 -13.48 -15.87
CA GLU A 211 -3.57 -12.95 -17.18
C GLU A 211 -4.54 -11.76 -17.11
N LEU A 212 -5.64 -11.89 -16.36
CA LEU A 212 -6.60 -10.79 -16.15
C LEU A 212 -5.95 -9.63 -15.41
N ILE A 213 -5.12 -9.90 -14.39
CA ILE A 213 -4.38 -8.86 -13.67
C ILE A 213 -3.42 -8.13 -14.61
N ASN A 214 -2.73 -8.86 -15.51
CA ASN A 214 -1.79 -8.27 -16.45
C ASN A 214 -2.47 -7.43 -17.53
N LEU A 215 -3.69 -7.76 -17.93
CA LEU A 215 -4.48 -7.00 -18.88
C LEU A 215 -5.18 -5.79 -18.26
N SER A 216 -5.38 -5.77 -16.94
CA SER A 216 -6.05 -4.65 -16.27
C SER A 216 -5.26 -3.34 -16.37
N GLU A 217 -5.99 -2.23 -16.52
CA GLU A 217 -5.42 -0.91 -16.33
C GLU A 217 -4.95 -0.70 -14.87
N TYR A 218 -3.95 0.12 -14.67
CA TYR A 218 -3.44 0.44 -13.34
C TYR A 218 -2.99 1.91 -13.26
N ILE A 219 -3.09 2.49 -12.06
CA ILE A 219 -2.73 3.89 -11.83
C ILE A 219 -1.26 4.06 -11.47
N MET A 220 -0.66 3.06 -10.85
CA MET A 220 0.76 3.04 -10.51
C MET A 220 1.27 1.60 -10.38
N GLN A 221 2.57 1.45 -10.33
CA GLN A 221 3.25 0.17 -10.17
C GLN A 221 4.36 0.30 -9.13
N THR A 222 4.47 -0.68 -8.25
CA THR A 222 5.65 -0.79 -7.38
C THR A 222 6.78 -1.45 -8.13
N THR A 223 8.00 -0.95 -7.92
CA THR A 223 9.20 -1.63 -8.41
C THR A 223 9.50 -2.82 -7.49
N ASP A 224 9.52 -3.99 -8.06
CA ASP A 224 10.00 -5.22 -7.45
C ASP A 224 11.34 -5.63 -8.07
N GLU A 225 11.97 -6.66 -7.52
CA GLU A 225 13.28 -7.15 -7.97
C GLU A 225 13.25 -7.54 -9.45
N PHE A 226 12.19 -8.23 -9.89
CA PHE A 226 12.02 -8.64 -11.28
C PHE A 226 11.92 -7.44 -12.24
N LEU A 227 11.15 -6.43 -11.88
CA LEU A 227 11.03 -5.21 -12.68
C LEU A 227 12.36 -4.45 -12.68
N GLY A 228 13.04 -4.38 -11.54
CA GLY A 228 14.37 -3.78 -11.42
C GLY A 228 15.37 -4.42 -12.37
N GLU A 229 15.48 -5.75 -12.38
CA GLU A 229 16.36 -6.49 -13.30
C GLU A 229 16.02 -6.23 -14.77
N LYS A 230 14.72 -6.23 -15.11
CA LYS A 230 14.25 -5.99 -16.48
C LYS A 230 14.54 -4.57 -16.99
N LEU A 231 14.53 -3.58 -16.10
CA LEU A 231 14.78 -2.18 -16.45
C LEU A 231 16.27 -1.83 -16.51
N LEU A 232 17.14 -2.64 -15.89
CA LEU A 232 18.56 -2.40 -15.95
C LEU A 232 19.13 -2.82 -17.32
N PRO A 233 19.81 -1.92 -18.04
CA PRO A 233 20.40 -2.25 -19.33
C PRO A 233 21.57 -3.21 -19.16
N GLU A 234 21.66 -4.20 -20.04
CA GLU A 234 22.82 -5.08 -20.10
C GLU A 234 24.09 -4.29 -20.52
N ARG A 235 25.16 -4.44 -19.76
CA ARG A 235 26.44 -3.81 -20.04
C ARG A 235 27.31 -4.70 -20.94
N LYS A 236 27.28 -4.46 -22.24
CA LYS A 236 28.14 -5.18 -23.20
C LYS A 236 29.62 -4.79 -23.01
N ILE A 237 30.53 -5.72 -23.23
CA ILE A 237 32.00 -5.49 -23.12
C ILE A 237 32.47 -4.34 -24.02
N SER A 238 31.83 -4.17 -25.19
CA SER A 238 32.13 -3.12 -26.16
C SER A 238 31.51 -1.75 -25.84
N SER A 239 30.79 -1.61 -24.70
CA SER A 239 30.16 -0.36 -24.32
C SER A 239 31.16 0.71 -23.93
N ASN A 240 30.80 1.96 -24.18
CA ASN A 240 31.58 3.13 -23.76
C ASN A 240 30.69 4.12 -23.03
N LYS A 241 31.23 5.22 -22.50
CA LYS A 241 30.50 6.23 -21.77
C LYS A 241 29.31 6.81 -22.55
N GLY A 242 29.43 6.96 -23.87
CA GLY A 242 28.35 7.46 -24.71
C GLY A 242 27.15 6.50 -24.85
N THR A 243 27.38 5.18 -24.63
CA THR A 243 26.31 4.16 -24.68
C THR A 243 25.27 4.33 -23.56
N PHE A 244 25.70 4.87 -22.41
CA PHE A 244 24.85 5.01 -21.22
C PHE A 244 24.34 6.45 -21.02
N GLY A 245 24.40 7.26 -22.04
CA GLY A 245 23.83 8.59 -22.08
C GLY A 245 24.53 9.62 -21.18
N THR A 246 24.00 10.83 -21.21
CA THR A 246 24.43 11.95 -20.40
C THR A 246 23.30 12.41 -19.49
N LEU A 247 23.55 12.43 -18.19
CA LEU A 247 22.62 12.97 -17.21
C LEU A 247 22.98 14.44 -16.94
N LEU A 248 22.03 15.35 -17.07
CA LEU A 248 22.15 16.73 -16.60
C LEU A 248 21.44 16.86 -15.25
N ALA A 249 22.18 17.31 -14.23
CA ALA A 249 21.61 17.63 -12.92
C ALA A 249 21.74 19.13 -12.64
N VAL A 250 20.62 19.83 -12.57
CA VAL A 250 20.55 21.23 -12.11
C VAL A 250 20.32 21.21 -10.61
N VAL A 251 21.36 21.41 -9.80
CA VAL A 251 21.31 21.07 -8.37
C VAL A 251 22.25 21.92 -7.52
N GLY A 252 21.87 22.09 -6.26
CA GLY A 252 22.64 22.83 -5.26
C GLY A 252 22.30 24.32 -5.19
N SER A 253 22.68 24.91 -4.08
CA SER A 253 22.61 26.35 -3.82
C SER A 253 23.71 26.73 -2.83
N TYR A 254 23.90 28.01 -2.60
CA TYR A 254 24.80 28.46 -1.52
C TYR A 254 24.35 27.83 -0.18
N GLY A 255 25.29 27.22 0.51
CA GLY A 255 25.02 26.45 1.73
C GLY A 255 24.54 25.00 1.49
N MET A 256 24.22 24.58 0.24
CA MET A 256 23.75 23.24 -0.10
C MET A 256 24.61 22.54 -1.14
N ALA A 257 25.92 22.77 -1.12
CA ALA A 257 26.91 22.11 -2.00
C ALA A 257 26.91 20.57 -1.80
N GLY A 258 26.60 20.09 -0.59
CA GLY A 258 26.50 18.67 -0.28
C GLY A 258 25.43 17.96 -1.10
N ALA A 259 24.30 18.59 -1.37
CA ALA A 259 23.22 18.04 -2.20
C ALA A 259 23.70 17.80 -3.65
N ALA A 260 24.46 18.75 -4.23
CA ALA A 260 25.07 18.58 -5.55
C ALA A 260 26.07 17.42 -5.59
N ILE A 261 26.89 17.26 -4.54
CA ILE A 261 27.85 16.16 -4.42
C ILE A 261 27.13 14.81 -4.33
N MET A 262 26.10 14.71 -3.50
CA MET A 262 25.31 13.47 -3.36
C MET A 262 24.60 13.10 -4.65
N CYS A 263 23.96 14.05 -5.32
CA CYS A 263 23.30 13.85 -6.60
C CYS A 263 24.27 13.35 -7.66
N GLY A 264 25.42 14.01 -7.83
CA GLY A 264 26.43 13.59 -8.80
C GLY A 264 26.98 12.19 -8.53
N LYS A 265 27.30 11.87 -7.25
CA LYS A 265 27.76 10.52 -6.87
C LYS A 265 26.69 9.46 -7.12
N ALA A 266 25.42 9.76 -6.80
CA ALA A 266 24.33 8.84 -7.06
C ALA A 266 24.20 8.56 -8.57
N ALA A 267 24.20 9.59 -9.41
CA ALA A 267 24.15 9.47 -10.86
C ALA A 267 25.29 8.60 -11.43
N GLN A 268 26.51 8.83 -10.99
CA GLN A 268 27.69 8.03 -11.39
C GLN A 268 27.53 6.56 -10.98
N ARG A 269 27.11 6.30 -9.73
CA ARG A 269 26.89 4.94 -9.20
C ARG A 269 25.73 4.23 -9.87
N SER A 270 24.71 4.96 -10.30
CA SER A 270 23.57 4.40 -11.05
C SER A 270 23.93 4.04 -12.49
N GLY A 271 25.13 4.43 -12.95
CA GLY A 271 25.67 3.97 -14.22
C GLY A 271 25.47 4.94 -15.39
N ALA A 272 25.16 6.20 -15.15
CA ALA A 272 25.17 7.24 -16.18
C ALA A 272 26.55 7.31 -16.86
N GLY A 273 26.56 7.38 -18.21
CA GLY A 273 27.80 7.40 -18.98
C GLY A 273 28.59 8.71 -18.78
N LEU A 274 27.87 9.82 -18.71
CA LEU A 274 28.40 11.14 -18.38
C LEU A 274 27.44 11.84 -17.40
N VAL A 275 28.00 12.58 -16.45
CA VAL A 275 27.21 13.38 -15.50
C VAL A 275 27.65 14.82 -15.61
N ASN A 276 26.73 15.69 -16.05
CA ASN A 276 26.93 17.13 -16.09
C ASN A 276 26.15 17.78 -14.93
N ILE A 277 26.85 18.49 -14.07
CA ILE A 277 26.30 19.18 -12.90
C ILE A 277 26.21 20.66 -13.23
N ALA A 278 25.01 21.17 -13.43
CA ALA A 278 24.74 22.59 -13.55
C ALA A 278 24.39 23.15 -12.15
N LEU A 279 25.17 24.11 -11.68
CA LEU A 279 25.12 24.56 -10.30
C LEU A 279 25.51 26.06 -10.18
N PRO A 280 25.13 26.76 -9.10
CA PRO A 280 25.57 28.11 -8.83
C PRO A 280 27.09 28.24 -8.84
N LYS A 281 27.61 29.30 -9.47
CA LYS A 281 29.06 29.53 -9.61
C LYS A 281 29.79 29.55 -8.27
N SER A 282 29.14 30.07 -7.21
CA SER A 282 29.74 30.17 -5.87
C SER A 282 30.10 28.83 -5.25
N ILE A 283 29.37 27.77 -5.54
CA ILE A 283 29.62 26.43 -4.97
C ILE A 283 30.45 25.52 -5.91
N TYR A 284 30.72 25.95 -7.14
CA TYR A 284 31.49 25.15 -8.12
C TYR A 284 32.83 24.66 -7.57
N PRO A 285 33.70 25.49 -6.96
CA PRO A 285 34.98 24.99 -6.47
C PRO A 285 34.87 23.91 -5.40
N ILE A 286 33.83 23.98 -4.57
CA ILE A 286 33.57 23.03 -3.49
C ILE A 286 33.15 21.67 -4.07
N VAL A 287 32.26 21.70 -5.06
CA VAL A 287 31.67 20.48 -5.64
C VAL A 287 32.67 19.82 -6.60
N ALA A 288 33.36 20.60 -7.42
CA ALA A 288 34.36 20.09 -8.36
C ALA A 288 35.53 19.36 -7.66
N GLY A 289 35.94 19.84 -6.48
CA GLY A 289 36.93 19.15 -5.66
C GLY A 289 36.50 17.80 -5.06
N LYS A 290 35.21 17.45 -5.16
CA LYS A 290 34.60 16.21 -4.60
C LYS A 290 34.05 15.26 -5.66
N LEU A 291 33.82 15.74 -6.87
CA LEU A 291 33.25 15.01 -8.01
C LEU A 291 34.21 15.10 -9.21
N ILE A 292 35.31 14.40 -9.15
CA ILE A 292 36.39 14.49 -10.17
C ILE A 292 36.02 13.89 -11.53
N GLU A 293 34.97 13.06 -11.59
CA GLU A 293 34.51 12.39 -12.81
C GLU A 293 33.37 13.12 -13.50
N ALA A 294 32.79 14.18 -12.86
CA ALA A 294 31.69 14.93 -13.41
C ALA A 294 32.15 16.08 -14.29
N VAL A 295 31.32 16.44 -15.26
CA VAL A 295 31.43 17.68 -16.01
C VAL A 295 30.60 18.74 -15.30
N PHE A 296 31.02 20.01 -15.38
CA PHE A 296 30.35 21.10 -14.69
C PHE A 296 29.91 22.22 -15.64
N THR A 297 28.73 22.75 -15.38
CA THR A 297 28.20 23.96 -16.00
C THR A 297 27.90 24.98 -14.89
N PRO A 298 28.86 25.86 -14.55
CA PRO A 298 28.62 26.94 -13.57
C PRO A 298 27.58 27.92 -14.09
N LEU A 299 26.48 28.10 -13.34
CA LEU A 299 25.37 28.95 -13.67
C LEU A 299 25.49 30.33 -12.98
N ALA A 300 25.02 31.36 -13.66
CA ALA A 300 24.80 32.66 -13.01
C ALA A 300 23.80 32.53 -11.88
N GLU A 301 24.03 33.28 -10.81
CA GLU A 301 23.26 33.17 -9.58
C GLU A 301 22.77 34.50 -9.07
N LYS A 302 21.63 34.47 -8.36
CA LYS A 302 21.10 35.57 -7.58
C LYS A 302 20.81 35.06 -6.17
N ASN A 303 21.42 35.70 -5.17
CA ASN A 303 21.30 35.30 -3.77
C ASN A 303 21.70 33.82 -3.52
N GLY A 304 22.73 33.32 -4.22
CA GLY A 304 23.23 31.95 -4.04
C GLY A 304 22.36 30.85 -4.68
N ILE A 305 21.37 31.19 -5.50
CA ILE A 305 20.50 30.26 -6.21
C ILE A 305 20.65 30.54 -7.71
N SER A 306 20.68 29.47 -8.53
CA SER A 306 20.73 29.57 -9.99
C SER A 306 19.51 30.34 -10.50
N SER A 307 19.71 31.35 -11.35
CA SER A 307 18.60 32.10 -11.96
C SER A 307 18.00 31.30 -13.11
N ALA A 308 16.68 31.47 -13.35
CA ALA A 308 16.01 30.85 -14.49
C ALA A 308 16.62 31.33 -15.84
N GLU A 309 17.05 32.58 -15.94
CA GLU A 309 17.72 33.13 -17.09
C GLU A 309 19.06 32.42 -17.38
N ALA A 310 19.81 32.11 -16.35
CA ALA A 310 21.06 31.38 -16.50
C ALA A 310 20.85 29.96 -17.03
N VAL A 311 19.78 29.30 -16.64
CA VAL A 311 19.41 27.97 -17.14
C VAL A 311 18.96 28.01 -18.60
N SER A 312 18.16 29.01 -18.98
CA SER A 312 17.72 29.21 -20.36
C SER A 312 18.85 29.63 -21.32
N TYR A 313 19.78 30.45 -20.85
CA TYR A 313 20.88 30.98 -21.68
C TYR A 313 21.97 29.92 -21.98
N THR A 314 22.12 28.93 -21.15
CA THR A 314 23.19 27.88 -21.30
C THR A 314 22.83 26.80 -22.29
N HIS A 315 21.77 26.92 -23.09
CA HIS A 315 21.32 25.88 -24.04
C HIS A 315 21.28 24.47 -23.41
N LEU A 316 20.75 24.39 -22.21
CA LEU A 316 20.50 23.10 -21.53
C LEU A 316 19.37 22.31 -22.20
N THR A 317 19.12 22.55 -23.50
CA THR A 317 18.29 21.68 -24.31
C THR A 317 19.05 20.39 -24.53
N LEU A 318 18.59 19.32 -23.90
CA LEU A 318 19.00 17.97 -24.28
C LEU A 318 18.76 17.83 -25.79
N PRO A 319 19.70 17.31 -26.56
CA PRO A 319 19.45 17.02 -27.97
C PRO A 319 18.22 16.08 -28.02
N THR A 320 17.20 16.50 -28.77
CA THR A 320 15.91 15.82 -28.92
C THR A 320 15.99 14.42 -29.51
N ASN A 321 17.20 13.91 -29.76
CA ASN A 321 17.47 12.59 -30.33
C ASN A 321 17.94 11.55 -29.31
N SER A 322 17.98 11.85 -28.02
CA SER A 322 18.18 10.80 -27.02
C SER A 322 16.82 10.20 -26.68
N LEU A 323 16.53 9.05 -27.24
CA LEU A 323 15.45 8.18 -26.78
C LEU A 323 15.66 7.89 -25.30
N VAL A 324 14.78 8.39 -24.45
CA VAL A 324 14.62 7.96 -23.09
C VAL A 324 13.77 6.70 -23.08
#